data_ff3e1a7826be0702fbd44d8409ba3460
#
_entry.id   ff3e1a7826be0702fbd44d8409ba3460
#
_cell.length_a   1.000
_cell.length_b   1.000
_cell.length_c   1.000
_cell.angle_alpha   90.00
_cell.angle_beta   90.00
_cell.angle_gamma   90.00
#
_symmetry.space_group_name_H-M   'P 1'
#
loop_
_entity.id
_entity.type
_entity.pdbx_description
1 polymer ?
#
loop_
_entity_poly.entity_id
_entity_poly.type
_entity_poly.pdbx_seq_one_letter_code
_entity_poly.pdbx_strand_id
1 'polypeptide(L)'
;MNLNFELEFTSMELSQRISRVIGQLKGIQKMVEEKRDCGDVLQQVSAVKKAIDALSKEIVVSNICEFLPHKDVEKVSRMIERAINL
;
A
#
# COMPACT_ATOMS: atom_id res chain seq x y z
N MET A 1 -17.72 -7.47 -19.85
CA MET A 1 -17.09 -6.47 -19.02
C MET A 1 -15.67 -6.24 -19.47
N ASN A 2 -15.26 -4.99 -19.60
CA ASN A 2 -13.97 -4.67 -20.16
C ASN A 2 -12.90 -4.72 -19.09
N LEU A 3 -11.96 -5.67 -19.20
CA LEU A 3 -10.84 -5.83 -18.26
C LEU A 3 -9.98 -4.57 -18.18
N ASN A 4 -9.80 -3.86 -19.30
CA ASN A 4 -9.02 -2.62 -19.31
C ASN A 4 -9.66 -1.54 -18.44
N PHE A 5 -10.97 -1.46 -18.42
CA PHE A 5 -11.70 -0.51 -17.59
C PHE A 5 -11.48 -0.80 -16.11
N GLU A 6 -11.54 -2.06 -15.70
CA GLU A 6 -11.30 -2.45 -14.32
C GLU A 6 -9.87 -2.16 -13.89
N LEU A 7 -8.89 -2.41 -14.76
CA LEU A 7 -7.49 -2.12 -14.49
C LEU A 7 -7.25 -0.62 -14.33
N GLU A 8 -7.83 0.19 -15.22
CA GLU A 8 -7.71 1.64 -15.13
C GLU A 8 -8.33 2.18 -13.85
N PHE A 9 -9.52 1.68 -13.49
CA PHE A 9 -10.21 2.09 -12.28
C PHE A 9 -9.38 1.73 -11.05
N THR A 10 -8.82 0.52 -10.99
CA THR A 10 -7.97 0.07 -9.90
C THR A 10 -6.71 0.92 -9.79
N SER A 11 -6.09 1.27 -10.92
CA SER A 11 -4.91 2.13 -10.95
C SER A 11 -5.21 3.52 -10.39
N MET A 12 -6.36 4.10 -10.74
CA MET A 12 -6.78 5.39 -10.23
C MET A 12 -7.01 5.35 -8.71
N GLU A 13 -7.67 4.31 -8.23
CA GLU A 13 -7.91 4.12 -6.81
C GLU A 13 -6.62 3.96 -6.04
N LEU A 14 -5.69 3.16 -6.55
CA LEU A 14 -4.37 2.97 -5.95
C LEU A 14 -3.59 4.28 -5.92
N SER A 15 -3.64 5.05 -7.01
CA SER A 15 -2.97 6.35 -7.07
C SER A 15 -3.51 7.31 -6.01
N GLN A 16 -4.82 7.33 -5.81
CA GLN A 16 -5.44 8.15 -4.77
C GLN A 16 -4.99 7.73 -3.37
N ARG A 17 -4.89 6.44 -3.12
CA ARG A 17 -4.39 5.91 -1.84
C ARG A 17 -2.94 6.28 -1.61
N ILE A 18 -2.12 6.19 -2.66
CA ILE A 18 -0.72 6.62 -2.59
C ILE A 18 -0.63 8.10 -2.24
N SER A 19 -1.47 8.93 -2.84
CA SER A 19 -1.51 10.35 -2.54
C SER A 19 -1.85 10.62 -1.07
N ARG A 20 -2.76 9.83 -0.50
CA ARG A 20 -3.10 9.93 0.93
C ARG A 20 -1.89 9.59 1.81
N VAL A 21 -1.17 8.53 1.44
CA VAL A 21 0.06 8.13 2.18
C VAL A 21 1.10 9.22 2.10
N ILE A 22 1.29 9.82 0.93
CA ILE A 22 2.21 10.95 0.76
C ILE A 22 1.82 12.11 1.69
N GLY A 23 0.53 12.44 1.75
CA GLY A 23 0.03 13.47 2.65
C GLY A 23 0.29 13.15 4.11
N GLN A 24 0.09 11.90 4.52
CA GLN A 24 0.38 11.45 5.88
C GLN A 24 1.87 11.57 6.20
N LEU A 25 2.74 11.21 5.27
CA LEU A 25 4.19 11.33 5.45
C LEU A 25 4.62 12.79 5.59
N LYS A 26 4.03 13.70 4.81
CA LYS A 26 4.28 15.13 4.96
C LYS A 26 3.84 15.64 6.33
N GLY A 27 2.71 15.14 6.83
CA GLY A 27 2.23 15.45 8.18
C GLY A 27 3.23 15.00 9.25
N ILE A 28 3.77 13.79 9.11
CA ILE A 28 4.79 13.26 10.04
C ILE A 28 6.06 14.10 9.97
N GLN A 29 6.50 14.47 8.77
CA GLN A 29 7.66 15.32 8.60
C GLN A 29 7.50 16.65 9.35
N LYS A 30 6.33 17.24 9.23
CA LYS A 30 6.00 18.49 9.94
C LYS A 30 6.03 18.28 11.45
N MET A 31 5.48 17.19 11.96
CA MET A 31 5.51 16.86 13.38
C MET A 31 6.94 16.76 13.90
N VAL A 32 7.82 16.13 13.14
CA VAL A 32 9.24 16.00 13.48
C VAL A 32 9.92 17.38 13.51
N GLU A 33 9.65 18.20 12.50
CA GLU A 33 10.21 19.56 12.43
C GLU A 33 9.73 20.44 13.58
N GLU A 34 8.48 20.26 14.00
CA GLU A 34 7.89 21.00 15.13
C GLU A 34 8.25 20.40 16.49
N LYS A 35 9.03 19.34 16.51
CA LYS A 35 9.45 18.64 17.73
C LYS A 35 8.27 18.17 18.57
N ARG A 36 7.27 17.61 17.90
CA ARG A 36 6.09 17.04 18.55
C ARG A 36 6.49 15.84 19.40
N ASP A 37 5.61 15.47 20.32
CA ASP A 37 5.84 14.34 21.21
C ASP A 37 6.14 13.05 20.44
N CYS A 38 7.17 12.34 20.90
CA CYS A 38 7.63 11.12 20.24
C CYS A 38 6.51 10.05 20.14
N GLY A 39 5.68 9.93 21.17
CA GLY A 39 4.55 9.00 21.16
C GLY A 39 3.56 9.32 20.07
N ASP A 40 3.25 10.60 19.85
CA ASP A 40 2.34 11.03 18.81
C ASP A 40 2.92 10.75 17.42
N VAL A 41 4.21 11.03 17.24
CA VAL A 41 4.91 10.76 15.97
C VAL A 41 4.89 9.27 15.66
N LEU A 42 5.22 8.43 16.62
CA LEU A 42 5.24 6.98 16.46
C LEU A 42 3.85 6.42 16.15
N GLN A 43 2.81 6.99 16.73
CA GLN A 43 1.42 6.59 16.46
C GLN A 43 1.08 6.86 15.00
N GLN A 44 1.48 8.00 14.46
CA GLN A 44 1.26 8.34 13.05
C GLN A 44 2.08 7.44 12.12
N VAL A 45 3.32 7.14 12.49
CA VAL A 45 4.17 6.20 11.72
C VAL A 45 3.51 4.82 11.66
N SER A 46 2.97 4.35 12.78
CA SER A 46 2.27 3.06 12.84
C SER A 46 1.05 3.05 11.90
N ALA A 47 0.30 4.14 11.86
CA ALA A 47 -0.86 4.25 10.97
C ALA A 47 -0.45 4.22 9.50
N VAL A 48 0.62 4.93 9.15
CA VAL A 48 1.15 4.93 7.77
C VAL A 48 1.67 3.55 7.39
N LYS A 49 2.34 2.86 8.30
CA LYS A 49 2.82 1.51 8.07
C LYS A 49 1.67 0.57 7.71
N LYS A 50 0.58 0.63 8.44
CA LYS A 50 -0.61 -0.18 8.15
C LYS A 50 -1.19 0.16 6.79
N ALA A 51 -1.24 1.44 6.43
CA ALA A 51 -1.74 1.88 5.14
C ALA A 51 -0.85 1.37 4.00
N ILE A 52 0.47 1.41 4.18
CA ILE A 52 1.42 0.90 3.20
C ILE A 52 1.29 -0.62 3.04
N ASP A 53 1.14 -1.34 4.13
CA ASP A 53 0.93 -2.80 4.09
C ASP A 53 -0.33 -3.15 3.30
N ALA A 54 -1.42 -2.45 3.54
CA ALA A 54 -2.66 -2.65 2.80
C ALA A 54 -2.51 -2.33 1.31
N LEU A 55 -1.79 -1.24 1.02
CA LEU A 55 -1.50 -0.83 -0.35
C LEU A 55 -0.66 -1.88 -1.08
N SER A 56 0.36 -2.41 -0.42
CA SER A 56 1.22 -3.45 -0.98
C SER A 56 0.42 -4.69 -1.35
N LYS A 57 -0.49 -5.12 -0.48
CA LYS A 57 -1.37 -6.26 -0.77
C LYS A 57 -2.21 -6.01 -2.01
N GLU A 58 -2.82 -4.85 -2.12
CA GLU A 58 -3.66 -4.53 -3.27
C GLU A 58 -2.87 -4.46 -4.56
N ILE A 59 -1.68 -3.86 -4.54
CA ILE A 59 -0.84 -3.78 -5.72
C ILE A 59 -0.48 -5.18 -6.21
N VAL A 60 -0.03 -6.04 -5.30
CA VAL A 60 0.36 -7.39 -5.66
C VAL A 60 -0.83 -8.20 -6.18
N VAL A 61 -1.96 -8.16 -5.47
CA VAL A 61 -3.15 -8.90 -5.88
C VAL A 61 -3.69 -8.40 -7.22
N SER A 62 -3.78 -7.09 -7.40
CA SER A 62 -4.35 -6.51 -8.62
C SER A 62 -3.48 -6.73 -9.85
N ASN A 63 -2.16 -6.59 -9.71
CA ASN A 63 -1.26 -6.62 -10.86
C ASN A 63 -0.71 -8.02 -11.15
N ILE A 64 -0.34 -8.77 -10.11
CA ILE A 64 0.28 -10.08 -10.31
C ILE A 64 -0.74 -11.15 -10.60
N CYS A 65 -1.84 -11.19 -9.87
CA CYS A 65 -2.85 -12.24 -10.04
C CYS A 65 -3.50 -12.22 -11.43
N GLU A 66 -3.52 -11.08 -12.11
CA GLU A 66 -4.05 -10.99 -13.47
C GLU A 66 -3.11 -11.55 -14.52
N PHE A 67 -1.80 -11.51 -14.25
CA PHE A 67 -0.79 -11.92 -15.22
C PHE A 67 -0.29 -13.35 -15.02
N LEU A 68 -0.53 -13.94 -13.84
CA LEU A 68 -0.06 -15.29 -13.55
C LEU A 68 -1.17 -16.33 -13.73
N PRO A 69 -0.83 -17.52 -14.26
CA PRO A 69 -1.78 -18.64 -14.30
C PRO A 69 -2.22 -19.00 -12.88
N HIS A 70 -3.45 -19.53 -12.76
CA HIS A 70 -4.00 -19.93 -11.45
C HIS A 70 -3.14 -20.95 -10.71
N LYS A 71 -2.38 -21.77 -11.42
CA LYS A 71 -1.48 -22.74 -10.81
C LYS A 71 -0.36 -22.11 -10.00
N ASP A 72 -0.10 -20.83 -10.21
CA ASP A 72 0.96 -20.10 -9.51
C ASP A 72 0.47 -19.31 -8.30
N VAL A 73 -0.80 -19.49 -7.90
CA VAL A 73 -1.41 -18.76 -6.79
C VAL A 73 -0.64 -18.96 -5.49
N GLU A 74 -0.19 -20.18 -5.20
CA GLU A 74 0.61 -20.46 -3.99
C GLU A 74 1.91 -19.65 -3.99
N LYS A 75 2.58 -19.60 -5.13
CA LYS A 75 3.82 -18.85 -5.27
C LYS A 75 3.59 -17.36 -5.05
N VAL A 76 2.50 -16.82 -5.60
CA VAL A 76 2.12 -15.44 -5.41
C VAL A 76 1.81 -15.14 -3.95
N SER A 77 1.09 -16.04 -3.27
CA SER A 77 0.79 -15.91 -1.85
C SER A 77 2.06 -15.81 -1.00
N ARG A 78 3.06 -16.64 -1.31
CA ARG A 78 4.34 -16.59 -0.59
C ARG A 78 5.06 -15.27 -0.83
N MET A 79 5.01 -14.76 -2.05
CA MET A 79 5.61 -13.47 -2.38
C MET A 79 4.94 -12.33 -1.60
N ILE A 80 3.63 -12.36 -1.48
CA ILE A 80 2.85 -11.39 -0.71
C ILE A 80 3.27 -11.42 0.76
N GLU A 81 3.35 -12.61 1.34
CA GLU A 81 3.76 -12.78 2.73
C GLU A 81 5.15 -12.21 2.98
N ARG A 82 6.09 -12.47 2.08
CA ARG A 82 7.44 -11.92 2.19
C ARG A 82 7.46 -10.40 2.15
N ALA A 83 6.69 -9.79 1.24
CA ALA A 83 6.65 -8.35 1.09
C ALA A 83 6.05 -7.67 2.32
N ILE A 84 5.10 -8.32 2.97
CA ILE A 84 4.40 -7.76 4.14
C ILE A 84 5.22 -7.93 5.42
N ASN A 85 5.97 -9.03 5.53
CA ASN A 85 6.74 -9.35 6.73
C ASN A 85 8.13 -8.71 6.77
N LEU A 86 8.48 -8.01 5.71
CA LEU A 86 9.70 -7.20 5.72
C LEU A 86 9.47 -5.92 6.52
#